data_cab4554367366c502ea5e3401ed8588d
#
_entry.id   cab4554367366c502ea5e3401ed8588d
#
_cell.length_a   1.000
_cell.length_b   1.000
_cell.length_c   1.000
_cell.angle_alpha   90.00
_cell.angle_beta   90.00
_cell.angle_gamma   90.00
#
_symmetry.space_group_name_H-M   'P 1'
#
loop_
_entity.id
_entity.type
_entity.pdbx_description
1 polymer ?
#
loop_
_entity_poly.entity_id
_entity_poly.type
_entity_poly.pdbx_seq_one_letter_code
_entity_poly.pdbx_strand_id
1 'polypeptide(L)'
;MIRSSVRDGEPLRFTERYILSELYDILVETPPTKVILLALDQGLWDCERSLAELSALCEANHMEAVAQVTQKRQTPETGIVLGSGKLEEAHLAAEELGAECAVFDGELTGSQIRNISTALGGLEVIDRTMLILEIFRSRAVTNEGKLQTELALLRYRLPRLQGMGESLSRQGGGGGGGGGARRGAGETKLELDRRHVHARIDALAEKLAEMEKRRGESRKARAKTGMPVVSLVGYTNVGKSSLM
;
A
#
# COMPACT_ATOMS: atom_id res chain seq x y z
N MET A 1 1.73 -25.52 17.71
CA MET A 1 2.77 -26.14 16.86
C MET A 1 2.47 -25.78 15.40
N ILE A 2 2.80 -24.54 15.01
CA ILE A 2 2.75 -24.06 13.62
C ILE A 2 4.20 -23.69 13.30
N ARG A 3 4.96 -24.68 12.83
CA ARG A 3 6.29 -24.46 12.26
C ARG A 3 6.16 -24.23 10.78
N SER A 4 6.64 -23.07 10.39
CA SER A 4 7.49 -22.77 9.26
C SER A 4 6.94 -22.93 7.85
N SER A 5 6.76 -21.80 7.24
CA SER A 5 7.17 -21.60 5.85
C SER A 5 7.84 -20.22 5.75
N VAL A 6 8.82 -19.98 6.61
CA VAL A 6 9.82 -18.93 6.37
C VAL A 6 10.84 -19.57 5.43
N ARG A 7 10.91 -19.12 4.19
CA ARG A 7 12.01 -19.42 3.29
C ARG A 7 13.27 -18.86 3.90
N ASP A 8 14.24 -19.73 4.10
CA ASP A 8 15.51 -19.40 4.74
C ASP A 8 16.17 -18.19 4.07
N GLY A 9 16.31 -17.08 4.81
CA GLY A 9 17.25 -16.00 4.55
C GLY A 9 16.76 -14.77 3.79
N GLU A 10 15.52 -14.71 3.29
CA GLU A 10 15.00 -13.46 2.72
C GLU A 10 14.19 -12.68 3.77
N PRO A 11 14.44 -11.36 3.92
CA PRO A 11 13.59 -10.52 4.78
C PRO A 11 12.17 -10.50 4.21
N LEU A 12 11.18 -10.75 5.05
CA LEU A 12 9.76 -10.64 4.68
C LEU A 12 9.49 -9.23 4.12
N ARG A 13 8.84 -9.15 2.98
CA ARG A 13 8.43 -7.86 2.40
C ARG A 13 7.52 -7.12 3.37
N PHE A 14 7.55 -5.80 3.34
CA PHE A 14 6.70 -4.95 4.18
C PHE A 14 5.24 -5.40 4.22
N THR A 15 4.69 -5.78 3.07
CA THR A 15 3.33 -6.29 2.91
C THR A 15 3.10 -7.66 3.57
N GLU A 16 4.10 -8.52 3.61
CA GLU A 16 4.03 -9.84 4.28
C GLU A 16 4.18 -9.72 5.79
N ARG A 17 5.06 -8.83 6.27
CA ARG A 17 5.16 -8.48 7.71
C ARG A 17 3.82 -7.98 8.25
N TYR A 18 3.11 -7.17 7.49
CA TYR A 18 1.84 -6.59 7.91
C TYR A 18 0.71 -7.62 8.04
N ILE A 19 0.72 -8.68 7.21
CA ILE A 19 -0.26 -9.78 7.31
C ILE A 19 0.02 -10.64 8.55
N LEU A 20 1.29 -10.79 8.93
CA LEU A 20 1.69 -11.54 10.12
C LEU A 20 1.58 -10.73 11.42
N SER A 21 1.60 -9.39 11.36
CA SER A 21 1.52 -8.54 12.55
C SER A 21 0.15 -8.61 13.25
N GLU A 22 -0.95 -8.89 12.55
CA GLU A 22 -2.24 -9.16 13.21
C GLU A 22 -2.21 -10.36 14.17
N LEU A 23 -1.22 -11.24 14.05
CA LEU A 23 -1.01 -12.40 14.93
C LEU A 23 0.08 -12.20 16.00
N TYR A 24 0.90 -11.14 15.87
CA TYR A 24 2.09 -10.92 16.70
C TYR A 24 2.07 -9.67 17.57
N ASP A 25 1.07 -8.81 17.44
CA ASP A 25 1.00 -7.46 18.06
C ASP A 25 0.85 -7.43 19.59
N ILE A 26 1.03 -8.54 20.26
CA ILE A 26 0.87 -8.57 21.74
C ILE A 26 2.18 -8.61 22.51
N LEU A 27 3.34 -8.89 21.91
CA LEU A 27 4.53 -9.21 22.73
C LEU A 27 5.92 -8.72 22.28
N VAL A 28 6.07 -8.04 21.13
CA VAL A 28 7.40 -7.53 20.73
C VAL A 28 7.26 -6.16 20.10
N GLU A 29 7.84 -5.13 20.71
CA GLU A 29 8.07 -3.84 20.05
C GLU A 29 9.02 -4.06 18.86
N THR A 30 8.46 -4.29 17.68
CA THR A 30 9.26 -4.35 16.46
C THR A 30 9.78 -2.94 16.16
N PRO A 31 11.06 -2.76 15.84
CA PRO A 31 11.59 -1.45 15.47
C PRO A 31 10.83 -0.90 14.26
N PRO A 32 10.68 0.43 14.13
CA PRO A 32 9.99 1.03 13.00
C PRO A 32 10.71 0.66 11.69
N THR A 33 9.92 0.42 10.64
CA THR A 33 10.47 0.15 9.30
C THR A 33 11.14 1.41 8.77
N LYS A 34 12.42 1.35 8.45
CA LYS A 34 13.16 2.48 7.87
C LYS A 34 12.75 2.72 6.43
N VAL A 35 12.42 3.96 6.09
CA VAL A 35 11.98 4.33 4.74
C VAL A 35 12.69 5.57 4.22
N ILE A 36 12.88 5.63 2.91
CA ILE A 36 13.25 6.86 2.22
C ILE A 36 12.02 7.50 1.58
N LEU A 37 11.93 8.82 1.65
CA LEU A 37 10.86 9.57 1.00
C LEU A 37 11.36 10.09 -0.36
N LEU A 38 10.55 9.90 -1.39
CA LEU A 38 10.83 10.35 -2.75
C LEU A 38 9.79 11.38 -3.18
N ALA A 39 10.21 12.51 -3.71
CA ALA A 39 9.30 13.54 -4.20
C ALA A 39 9.77 14.18 -5.50
N LEU A 40 8.81 14.53 -6.36
CA LEU A 40 9.03 15.38 -7.53
C LEU A 40 8.47 16.76 -7.24
N ASP A 41 9.36 17.75 -7.10
CA ASP A 41 8.96 19.16 -6.97
C ASP A 41 8.73 19.78 -8.35
N GLN A 42 7.46 19.97 -8.69
CA GLN A 42 7.03 20.62 -9.92
C GLN A 42 6.80 22.14 -9.76
N GLY A 43 6.99 22.67 -8.55
CA GLY A 43 6.71 24.07 -8.23
C GLY A 43 5.21 24.42 -8.19
N LEU A 44 4.32 23.42 -8.17
CA LEU A 44 2.87 23.61 -8.14
C LEU A 44 2.32 23.72 -6.72
N TRP A 45 3.05 23.22 -5.73
CA TRP A 45 2.71 23.22 -4.30
C TRP A 45 3.98 23.26 -3.46
N ASP A 46 3.82 23.47 -2.17
CA ASP A 46 4.91 23.46 -1.18
C ASP A 46 5.38 22.00 -0.96
N CYS A 47 6.46 21.63 -1.62
CA CYS A 47 7.02 20.28 -1.56
C CYS A 47 7.58 19.95 -0.16
N GLU A 48 8.17 20.91 0.54
CA GLU A 48 8.71 20.68 1.90
C GLU A 48 7.59 20.37 2.89
N ARG A 49 6.49 21.11 2.81
CA ARG A 49 5.31 20.85 3.62
C ARG A 49 4.69 19.50 3.30
N SER A 50 4.62 19.12 2.00
CA SER A 50 4.09 17.82 1.57
C SER A 50 4.93 16.66 2.11
N LEU A 51 6.26 16.79 2.07
CA LEU A 51 7.18 15.79 2.62
C LEU A 51 7.11 15.71 4.15
N ALA A 52 6.95 16.84 4.85
CA ALA A 52 6.74 16.83 6.29
C ALA A 52 5.44 16.10 6.68
N GLU A 53 4.37 16.30 5.91
CA GLU A 53 3.11 15.55 6.09
C GLU A 53 3.29 14.07 5.77
N LEU A 54 4.02 13.72 4.70
CA LEU A 54 4.30 12.34 4.34
C LEU A 54 5.12 11.63 5.43
N SER A 55 6.11 12.31 6.02
CA SER A 55 6.88 11.80 7.17
C SER A 55 5.96 11.50 8.36
N ALA A 56 5.05 12.40 8.70
CA ALA A 56 4.08 12.18 9.77
C ALA A 56 3.11 11.01 9.46
N LEU A 57 2.75 10.81 8.19
CA LEU A 57 1.97 9.63 7.77
C LEU A 57 2.78 8.34 7.91
N CYS A 58 4.08 8.35 7.60
CA CYS A 58 4.98 7.21 7.83
C CYS A 58 5.04 6.86 9.32
N GLU A 59 5.28 7.84 10.20
CA GLU A 59 5.27 7.64 11.65
C GLU A 59 3.94 7.06 12.16
N ALA A 60 2.80 7.54 11.61
CA ALA A 60 1.49 7.01 11.94
C ALA A 60 1.27 5.54 11.52
N ASN A 61 2.12 5.01 10.66
CA ASN A 61 2.14 3.62 10.19
C ASN A 61 3.39 2.84 10.68
N HIS A 62 3.99 3.28 11.77
CA HIS A 62 5.16 2.64 12.37
C HIS A 62 6.38 2.53 11.43
N MET A 63 6.59 3.60 10.65
CA MET A 63 7.71 3.74 9.71
C MET A 63 8.54 4.96 10.08
N GLU A 64 9.86 4.87 9.96
CA GLU A 64 10.82 5.95 10.22
C GLU A 64 11.40 6.47 8.91
N ALA A 65 11.17 7.74 8.59
CA ALA A 65 11.76 8.39 7.42
C ALA A 65 13.23 8.73 7.70
N VAL A 66 14.16 7.94 7.17
CA VAL A 66 15.61 8.10 7.39
C VAL A 66 16.29 9.00 6.37
N ALA A 67 15.69 9.22 5.20
CA ALA A 67 16.15 10.15 4.18
C ALA A 67 15.00 10.70 3.35
N GLN A 68 15.25 11.86 2.73
CA GLN A 68 14.34 12.50 1.79
C GLN A 68 15.11 12.84 0.50
N VAL A 69 14.62 12.38 -0.63
CA VAL A 69 15.23 12.62 -1.93
C VAL A 69 14.22 13.33 -2.82
N THR A 70 14.51 14.60 -3.12
CA THR A 70 13.64 15.46 -3.91
C THR A 70 14.32 15.84 -5.21
N GLN A 71 13.58 15.85 -6.30
CA GLN A 71 14.02 16.38 -7.57
C GLN A 71 13.12 17.51 -8.02
N LYS A 72 13.71 18.67 -8.31
CA LYS A 72 12.98 19.80 -8.91
C LYS A 72 12.94 19.64 -10.43
N ARG A 73 11.73 19.43 -10.98
CA ARG A 73 11.52 19.26 -12.42
C ARG A 73 10.07 19.53 -12.77
N GLN A 74 9.81 20.28 -13.83
CA GLN A 74 8.44 20.64 -14.25
C GLN A 74 7.62 19.46 -14.78
N THR A 75 8.27 18.51 -15.44
CA THR A 75 7.59 17.33 -16.02
C THR A 75 8.20 16.04 -15.49
N PRO A 76 7.36 15.07 -15.06
CA PRO A 76 7.86 13.77 -14.63
C PRO A 76 8.56 13.04 -15.78
N GLU A 77 9.56 12.24 -15.46
CA GLU A 77 10.18 11.36 -16.44
C GLU A 77 9.29 10.16 -16.74
N THR A 78 9.13 9.86 -18.02
CA THR A 78 8.25 8.76 -18.43
C THR A 78 8.77 7.44 -17.87
N GLY A 79 7.91 6.75 -17.13
CA GLY A 79 8.20 5.42 -16.60
C GLY A 79 8.88 5.35 -15.24
N ILE A 80 9.62 6.39 -14.79
CA ILE A 80 10.33 6.39 -13.50
C ILE A 80 10.04 7.63 -12.63
N VAL A 81 9.32 8.60 -13.15
CA VAL A 81 8.93 9.88 -12.54
C VAL A 81 10.11 10.79 -12.21
N LEU A 82 11.10 10.29 -11.48
CA LEU A 82 12.38 10.96 -11.18
C LEU A 82 13.44 10.57 -12.22
N GLY A 83 14.45 11.43 -12.42
CA GLY A 83 15.58 11.11 -13.29
C GLY A 83 16.42 9.95 -12.74
N SER A 84 17.05 9.18 -13.65
CA SER A 84 17.85 8.00 -13.29
C SER A 84 18.97 8.30 -12.29
N GLY A 85 19.71 9.40 -12.45
CA GLY A 85 20.76 9.80 -11.50
C GLY A 85 20.22 10.15 -10.11
N LYS A 86 18.97 10.66 -10.03
CA LYS A 86 18.33 10.93 -8.73
C LYS A 86 17.86 9.64 -8.05
N LEU A 87 17.44 8.66 -8.81
CA LEU A 87 17.13 7.32 -8.30
C LEU A 87 18.38 6.56 -7.85
N GLU A 88 19.52 6.76 -8.52
CA GLU A 88 20.79 6.20 -8.08
C GLU A 88 21.25 6.81 -6.74
N GLU A 89 21.13 8.13 -6.58
CA GLU A 89 21.37 8.82 -5.30
C GLU A 89 20.47 8.26 -4.19
N ALA A 90 19.18 8.04 -4.51
CA ALA A 90 18.22 7.47 -3.59
C ALA A 90 18.57 6.01 -3.23
N HIS A 91 19.05 5.22 -4.17
CA HIS A 91 19.49 3.84 -3.94
C HIS A 91 20.68 3.80 -2.98
N LEU A 92 21.71 4.60 -3.22
CA LEU A 92 22.88 4.68 -2.34
C LEU A 92 22.49 5.11 -0.92
N ALA A 93 21.63 6.12 -0.79
CA ALA A 93 21.15 6.56 0.52
C ALA A 93 20.32 5.47 1.23
N ALA A 94 19.53 4.71 0.48
CA ALA A 94 18.75 3.61 1.03
C ALA A 94 19.64 2.48 1.56
N GLU A 95 20.69 2.11 0.81
CA GLU A 95 21.66 1.10 1.25
C GLU A 95 22.44 1.55 2.49
N GLU A 96 22.96 2.80 2.49
CA GLU A 96 23.74 3.33 3.60
C GLU A 96 22.96 3.42 4.91
N LEU A 97 21.68 3.84 4.83
CA LEU A 97 20.82 4.02 6.00
C LEU A 97 20.03 2.76 6.37
N GLY A 98 20.12 1.72 5.56
CA GLY A 98 19.40 0.47 5.76
C GLY A 98 17.90 0.63 5.60
N ALA A 99 17.45 1.41 4.61
CA ALA A 99 16.03 1.55 4.32
C ALA A 99 15.46 0.26 3.70
N GLU A 100 14.27 -0.12 4.17
CA GLU A 100 13.56 -1.33 3.73
C GLU A 100 12.47 -1.04 2.69
N CYS A 101 12.08 0.24 2.55
CA CYS A 101 11.02 0.67 1.64
C CYS A 101 11.26 2.12 1.19
N ALA A 102 10.77 2.46 -0.01
CA ALA A 102 10.69 3.83 -0.50
C ALA A 102 9.23 4.27 -0.60
N VAL A 103 8.93 5.47 -0.10
CA VAL A 103 7.59 6.05 -0.14
C VAL A 103 7.60 7.26 -1.08
N PHE A 104 6.81 7.20 -2.14
CA PHE A 104 6.72 8.28 -3.12
C PHE A 104 5.59 9.26 -2.76
N ASP A 105 5.90 10.56 -2.79
CA ASP A 105 4.93 11.63 -2.54
C ASP A 105 4.07 11.91 -3.78
N GLY A 106 3.05 11.13 -3.97
CA GLY A 106 2.13 11.19 -5.10
C GLY A 106 1.57 9.81 -5.44
N GLU A 107 0.87 9.70 -6.56
CA GLU A 107 0.37 8.42 -7.07
C GLU A 107 1.31 7.86 -8.14
N LEU A 108 1.51 6.55 -8.11
CA LEU A 108 2.31 5.82 -9.08
C LEU A 108 1.48 4.77 -9.80
N THR A 109 1.75 4.59 -11.09
CA THR A 109 1.24 3.44 -11.84
C THR A 109 2.04 2.17 -11.49
N GLY A 110 1.48 0.98 -11.75
CA GLY A 110 2.19 -0.27 -11.50
C GLY A 110 3.52 -0.42 -12.26
N SER A 111 3.61 0.17 -13.45
CA SER A 111 4.87 0.22 -14.21
C SER A 111 5.91 1.14 -13.57
N GLN A 112 5.49 2.31 -13.07
CA GLN A 112 6.38 3.24 -12.37
C GLN A 112 6.89 2.64 -11.07
N ILE A 113 6.03 2.05 -10.25
CA ILE A 113 6.43 1.34 -9.01
C ILE A 113 7.52 0.31 -9.32
N ARG A 114 7.30 -0.54 -10.33
CA ARG A 114 8.26 -1.57 -10.72
C ARG A 114 9.59 -0.97 -11.20
N ASN A 115 9.53 0.03 -12.08
CA ASN A 115 10.74 0.62 -12.64
C ASN A 115 11.57 1.35 -11.57
N ILE A 116 10.91 2.07 -10.66
CA ILE A 116 11.56 2.71 -9.51
C ILE A 116 12.13 1.65 -8.57
N SER A 117 11.39 0.60 -8.24
CA SER A 117 11.90 -0.52 -7.42
C SER A 117 13.15 -1.15 -8.06
N THR A 118 13.13 -1.37 -9.38
CA THR A 118 14.30 -1.91 -10.10
C THR A 118 15.50 -0.97 -10.02
N ALA A 119 15.28 0.36 -10.17
CA ALA A 119 16.33 1.36 -10.06
C ALA A 119 16.87 1.50 -8.63
N LEU A 120 16.08 1.17 -7.62
CA LEU A 120 16.46 1.13 -6.21
C LEU A 120 16.96 -0.25 -5.75
N GLY A 121 17.49 -1.08 -6.65
CA GLY A 121 18.07 -2.38 -6.31
C GLY A 121 17.03 -3.43 -5.84
N GLY A 122 15.76 -3.26 -6.16
CA GLY A 122 14.69 -4.17 -5.74
C GLY A 122 13.98 -3.75 -4.45
N LEU A 123 14.30 -2.56 -3.92
CA LEU A 123 13.62 -2.01 -2.74
C LEU A 123 12.11 -1.93 -2.97
N GLU A 124 11.30 -2.25 -1.96
CA GLU A 124 9.85 -2.09 -2.05
C GLU A 124 9.49 -0.61 -2.21
N VAL A 125 8.57 -0.32 -3.13
CA VAL A 125 8.11 1.04 -3.41
C VAL A 125 6.60 1.10 -3.21
N ILE A 126 6.17 2.02 -2.34
CA ILE A 126 4.76 2.35 -2.15
C ILE A 126 4.54 3.83 -2.47
N ASP A 127 3.32 4.18 -2.79
CA ASP A 127 2.92 5.56 -2.99
C ASP A 127 2.09 6.10 -1.81
N ARG A 128 1.89 7.41 -1.77
CA ARG A 128 1.15 8.10 -0.71
C ARG A 128 -0.25 7.51 -0.50
N THR A 129 -0.96 7.18 -1.57
CA THR A 129 -2.31 6.61 -1.50
C THR A 129 -2.29 5.23 -0.85
N MET A 130 -1.31 4.39 -1.20
CA MET A 130 -1.12 3.09 -0.59
C MET A 130 -0.84 3.20 0.90
N LEU A 131 0.06 4.11 1.31
CA LEU A 131 0.37 4.37 2.72
C LEU A 131 -0.88 4.79 3.50
N ILE A 132 -1.68 5.72 2.96
CA ILE A 132 -2.94 6.15 3.59
C ILE A 132 -3.92 4.99 3.74
N LEU A 133 -4.06 4.14 2.72
CA LEU A 133 -4.94 2.97 2.80
C LEU A 133 -4.48 1.97 3.87
N GLU A 134 -3.16 1.77 4.02
CA GLU A 134 -2.60 0.92 5.09
C GLU A 134 -2.87 1.52 6.49
N ILE A 135 -2.73 2.84 6.65
CA ILE A 135 -3.08 3.53 7.91
C ILE A 135 -4.58 3.35 8.24
N PHE A 136 -5.46 3.48 7.25
CA PHE A 136 -6.89 3.23 7.47
C PHE A 136 -7.16 1.78 7.85
N ARG A 137 -6.48 0.82 7.22
CA ARG A 137 -6.59 -0.59 7.53
C ARG A 137 -6.15 -0.89 8.97
N SER A 138 -5.01 -0.36 9.40
CA SER A 138 -4.48 -0.58 10.75
C SER A 138 -5.37 0.04 11.85
N ARG A 139 -6.05 1.16 11.54
CA ARG A 139 -6.93 1.86 12.48
C ARG A 139 -8.39 1.43 12.43
N ALA A 140 -8.76 0.52 11.55
CA ALA A 140 -10.13 0.05 11.41
C ALA A 140 -10.53 -0.84 12.59
N VAL A 141 -11.38 -0.33 13.49
CA VAL A 141 -11.86 -1.07 14.67
C VAL A 141 -13.13 -1.88 14.35
N THR A 142 -14.03 -1.32 13.53
CA THR A 142 -15.32 -1.97 13.22
C THR A 142 -15.15 -3.00 12.10
N ASN A 143 -15.94 -4.09 12.15
CA ASN A 143 -15.94 -5.09 11.08
C ASN A 143 -16.22 -4.48 9.69
N GLU A 144 -17.13 -3.50 9.63
CA GLU A 144 -17.43 -2.81 8.38
C GLU A 144 -16.22 -1.98 7.90
N GLY A 145 -15.59 -1.22 8.82
CA GLY A 145 -14.37 -0.46 8.49
C GLY A 145 -13.25 -1.37 7.98
N LYS A 146 -13.04 -2.53 8.61
CA LYS A 146 -12.05 -3.53 8.16
C LYS A 146 -12.36 -4.03 6.75
N LEU A 147 -13.61 -4.39 6.46
CA LEU A 147 -14.03 -4.85 5.13
C LEU A 147 -13.91 -3.74 4.07
N GLN A 148 -14.26 -2.50 4.41
CA GLN A 148 -14.18 -1.35 3.49
C GLN A 148 -12.72 -1.01 3.15
N THR A 149 -11.85 -0.97 4.14
CA THR A 149 -10.43 -0.66 3.93
C THR A 149 -9.72 -1.79 3.19
N GLU A 150 -10.01 -3.07 3.49
CA GLU A 150 -9.50 -4.21 2.74
C GLU A 150 -9.95 -4.16 1.28
N LEU A 151 -11.23 -3.88 1.03
CA LEU A 151 -11.76 -3.74 -0.33
C LEU A 151 -11.09 -2.61 -1.11
N ALA A 152 -10.91 -1.44 -0.48
CA ALA A 152 -10.23 -0.30 -1.09
C ALA A 152 -8.78 -0.63 -1.44
N LEU A 153 -8.06 -1.27 -0.53
CA LEU A 153 -6.67 -1.70 -0.71
C LEU A 153 -6.53 -2.68 -1.87
N LEU A 154 -7.37 -3.71 -1.92
CA LEU A 154 -7.33 -4.70 -3.01
C LEU A 154 -7.66 -4.08 -4.36
N ARG A 155 -8.65 -3.18 -4.44
CA ARG A 155 -8.98 -2.44 -5.66
C ARG A 155 -7.85 -1.53 -6.12
N TYR A 156 -7.13 -0.92 -5.18
CA TYR A 156 -5.99 -0.08 -5.49
C TYR A 156 -4.78 -0.88 -5.96
N ARG A 157 -4.54 -2.05 -5.37
CA ARG A 157 -3.43 -2.96 -5.73
C ARG A 157 -3.67 -3.69 -7.05
N LEU A 158 -4.90 -4.05 -7.37
CA LEU A 158 -5.23 -4.92 -8.51
C LEU A 158 -4.66 -4.45 -9.85
N PRO A 159 -4.82 -3.18 -10.30
CA PRO A 159 -4.24 -2.71 -11.54
C PRO A 159 -2.70 -2.65 -11.49
N ARG A 160 -2.11 -2.54 -10.29
CA ARG A 160 -0.67 -2.49 -10.08
C ARG A 160 0.01 -3.86 -10.15
N LEU A 161 -0.72 -4.94 -9.87
CA LEU A 161 -0.24 -6.32 -10.06
C LEU A 161 0.00 -6.69 -11.53
N GLN A 162 -0.63 -6.01 -12.48
CA GLN A 162 -0.50 -6.32 -13.91
C GLN A 162 0.90 -6.14 -14.48
N GLY A 163 1.76 -5.36 -13.83
CA GLY A 163 3.14 -5.15 -14.26
C GLY A 163 4.17 -6.11 -13.66
N MET A 164 3.82 -6.88 -12.64
CA MET A 164 4.81 -7.72 -11.90
C MET A 164 5.15 -9.04 -12.59
N GLY A 165 4.32 -9.54 -13.51
CA GLY A 165 4.51 -10.83 -14.15
C GLY A 165 5.60 -10.92 -15.20
N GLU A 166 5.84 -9.84 -15.89
CA GLU A 166 6.91 -9.81 -16.90
C GLU A 166 8.31 -9.80 -16.29
N SER A 167 8.49 -9.24 -15.10
CA SER A 167 9.78 -9.23 -14.42
C SER A 167 10.15 -10.58 -13.82
N LEU A 168 9.18 -11.32 -13.25
CA LEU A 168 9.37 -12.66 -12.74
C LEU A 168 9.71 -13.66 -13.87
N SER A 169 9.17 -13.46 -15.08
CA SER A 169 9.52 -14.31 -16.23
C SER A 169 10.91 -14.03 -16.80
N ARG A 170 11.43 -12.80 -16.66
CA ARG A 170 12.78 -12.43 -17.11
C ARG A 170 13.87 -12.83 -16.12
N GLN A 171 13.61 -12.76 -14.83
CA GLN A 171 14.58 -13.10 -13.77
C GLN A 171 14.78 -14.62 -13.63
N GLY A 172 13.83 -15.44 -14.11
CA GLY A 172 13.95 -16.90 -14.21
C GLY A 172 14.71 -17.39 -15.47
N GLY A 173 15.21 -16.51 -16.34
CA GLY A 173 15.75 -16.81 -17.67
C GLY A 173 17.26 -16.92 -17.79
N GLY A 174 18.02 -16.93 -16.71
CA GLY A 174 19.47 -17.13 -16.73
C GLY A 174 19.87 -18.60 -16.71
N GLY A 175 19.92 -19.25 -17.86
CA GLY A 175 20.48 -20.60 -17.98
C GLY A 175 19.89 -21.46 -19.08
N GLY A 176 20.53 -21.49 -20.25
CA GLY A 176 20.64 -22.60 -21.21
C GLY A 176 19.40 -23.32 -21.72
N GLY A 177 19.12 -23.14 -23.00
CA GLY A 177 18.64 -24.15 -23.96
C GLY A 177 17.41 -24.96 -23.62
N GLY A 178 16.29 -24.71 -24.31
CA GLY A 178 15.18 -25.65 -24.38
C GLY A 178 13.79 -25.04 -24.31
N GLY A 179 13.09 -25.08 -25.42
CA GLY A 179 11.82 -24.46 -25.79
C GLY A 179 10.66 -24.46 -24.83
N GLY A 180 9.91 -23.39 -24.94
CA GLY A 180 8.44 -23.39 -24.93
C GLY A 180 7.69 -23.45 -23.60
N ALA A 181 8.13 -24.16 -22.60
CA ALA A 181 7.30 -24.53 -21.45
C ALA A 181 7.34 -23.54 -20.24
N ARG A 182 8.28 -22.60 -20.20
CA ARG A 182 8.49 -21.71 -19.04
C ARG A 182 7.75 -20.36 -19.10
N ARG A 183 7.30 -19.91 -20.25
CA ARG A 183 6.48 -18.68 -20.38
C ARG A 183 5.10 -18.85 -19.75
N GLY A 184 4.51 -20.06 -19.83
CA GLY A 184 3.18 -20.35 -19.31
C GLY A 184 3.07 -20.41 -17.77
N ALA A 185 4.15 -20.75 -17.06
CA ALA A 185 4.08 -20.94 -15.60
C ALA A 185 4.04 -19.64 -14.80
N GLY A 186 4.74 -18.58 -15.25
CA GLY A 186 4.72 -17.26 -14.59
C GLY A 186 3.44 -16.49 -14.91
N GLU A 187 2.95 -16.58 -16.16
CA GLU A 187 1.67 -16.00 -16.56
C GLU A 187 0.50 -16.69 -15.86
N THR A 188 0.51 -18.00 -15.72
CA THR A 188 -0.52 -18.76 -14.98
C THR A 188 -0.54 -18.42 -13.49
N LYS A 189 0.60 -18.21 -12.86
CA LYS A 189 0.64 -17.85 -11.43
C LYS A 189 0.02 -16.46 -11.19
N LEU A 190 0.40 -15.46 -11.99
CA LEU A 190 -0.18 -14.12 -11.90
C LEU A 190 -1.68 -14.09 -12.22
N GLU A 191 -2.09 -14.84 -13.21
CA GLU A 191 -3.50 -14.96 -13.57
C GLU A 191 -4.30 -15.62 -12.44
N LEU A 192 -3.74 -16.62 -11.76
CA LEU A 192 -4.34 -17.22 -10.57
C LEU A 192 -4.40 -16.24 -9.41
N ASP A 193 -3.31 -15.52 -9.13
CA ASP A 193 -3.27 -14.49 -8.06
C ASP A 193 -4.31 -13.40 -8.35
N ARG A 194 -4.42 -12.94 -9.59
CA ARG A 194 -5.42 -11.99 -10.02
C ARG A 194 -6.84 -12.48 -9.82
N ARG A 195 -7.12 -13.74 -10.18
CA ARG A 195 -8.43 -14.38 -9.96
C ARG A 195 -8.77 -14.45 -8.48
N HIS A 196 -7.80 -14.81 -7.64
CA HIS A 196 -7.98 -14.83 -6.19
C HIS A 196 -8.30 -13.43 -5.64
N VAL A 197 -7.59 -12.39 -6.10
CA VAL A 197 -7.86 -11.00 -5.71
C VAL A 197 -9.25 -10.56 -6.18
N HIS A 198 -9.66 -10.86 -7.42
CA HIS A 198 -11.01 -10.57 -7.90
C HIS A 198 -12.08 -11.27 -7.06
N ALA A 199 -11.94 -12.58 -6.85
CA ALA A 199 -12.88 -13.34 -6.01
C ALA A 199 -12.97 -12.77 -4.58
N ARG A 200 -11.85 -12.30 -4.02
CA ARG A 200 -11.85 -11.65 -2.70
C ARG A 200 -12.57 -10.31 -2.72
N ILE A 201 -12.35 -9.49 -3.75
CA ILE A 201 -13.05 -8.21 -3.96
C ILE A 201 -14.57 -8.45 -4.02
N ASP A 202 -15.02 -9.43 -4.80
CA ASP A 202 -16.44 -9.76 -4.95
C ASP A 202 -17.05 -10.23 -3.63
N ALA A 203 -16.37 -11.12 -2.91
CA ALA A 203 -16.81 -11.59 -1.60
C ALA A 203 -16.89 -10.47 -0.54
N LEU A 204 -15.95 -9.51 -0.56
CA LEU A 204 -15.99 -8.35 0.33
C LEU A 204 -17.12 -7.40 -0.03
N ALA A 205 -17.34 -7.14 -1.32
CA ALA A 205 -18.43 -6.30 -1.80
C ALA A 205 -19.81 -6.88 -1.43
N GLU A 206 -19.98 -8.20 -1.55
CA GLU A 206 -21.21 -8.88 -1.15
C GLU A 206 -21.48 -8.75 0.36
N LYS A 207 -20.45 -8.98 1.19
CA LYS A 207 -20.57 -8.80 2.65
C LYS A 207 -20.95 -7.37 3.04
N LEU A 208 -20.35 -6.37 2.39
CA LEU A 208 -20.68 -4.97 2.64
C LEU A 208 -22.12 -4.65 2.23
N ALA A 209 -22.58 -5.15 1.07
CA ALA A 209 -23.97 -4.99 0.64
C ALA A 209 -24.98 -5.62 1.61
N GLU A 210 -24.67 -6.79 2.16
CA GLU A 210 -25.50 -7.43 3.19
C GLU A 210 -25.56 -6.58 4.48
N MET A 211 -24.42 -6.03 4.92
CA MET A 211 -24.38 -5.14 6.09
C MET A 211 -25.19 -3.86 5.86
N GLU A 212 -25.12 -3.28 4.67
CA GLU A 212 -25.90 -2.11 4.30
C GLU A 212 -27.41 -2.40 4.31
N LYS A 213 -27.84 -3.56 3.79
CA LYS A 213 -29.23 -4.03 3.85
C LYS A 213 -29.72 -4.15 5.30
N ARG A 214 -28.95 -4.80 6.17
CA ARG A 214 -29.30 -4.92 7.61
C ARG A 214 -29.42 -3.56 8.29
N ARG A 215 -28.54 -2.61 7.95
CA ARG A 215 -28.64 -1.22 8.42
C ARG A 215 -29.92 -0.54 7.93
N GLY A 216 -30.28 -0.75 6.67
CA GLY A 216 -31.52 -0.24 6.10
C GLY A 216 -32.75 -0.74 6.87
N GLU A 217 -32.78 -2.03 7.23
CA GLU A 217 -33.85 -2.64 8.03
C GLU A 217 -33.87 -2.05 9.45
N SER A 218 -32.74 -1.90 10.11
CA SER A 218 -32.64 -1.25 11.42
C SER A 218 -33.09 0.21 11.42
N ARG A 219 -32.79 0.96 10.34
CA ARG A 219 -33.30 2.33 10.18
C ARG A 219 -34.82 2.38 10.02
N LYS A 220 -35.38 1.49 9.22
CA LYS A 220 -36.84 1.35 9.04
C LYS A 220 -37.52 0.99 10.35
N ALA A 221 -36.95 0.10 11.14
CA ALA A 221 -37.48 -0.28 12.45
C ALA A 221 -37.47 0.91 13.42
N ARG A 222 -36.37 1.69 13.48
CA ARG A 222 -36.29 2.91 14.31
C ARG A 222 -37.29 3.99 13.87
N ALA A 223 -37.46 4.18 12.56
CA ALA A 223 -38.44 5.14 12.04
C ALA A 223 -39.86 4.82 12.48
N LYS A 224 -40.21 3.53 12.63
CA LYS A 224 -41.54 3.08 13.13
C LYS A 224 -41.77 3.37 14.62
N THR A 225 -40.69 3.52 15.41
CA THR A 225 -40.81 3.80 16.85
C THR A 225 -41.07 5.27 17.19
N GLY A 226 -41.08 6.16 16.18
CA GLY A 226 -41.30 7.60 16.36
C GLY A 226 -40.16 8.35 17.09
N MET A 227 -39.04 7.71 17.34
CA MET A 227 -37.91 8.37 17.96
C MET A 227 -37.30 9.42 17.01
N PRO A 228 -37.11 10.67 17.46
CA PRO A 228 -36.49 11.68 16.64
C PRO A 228 -35.01 11.33 16.37
N VAL A 229 -34.58 11.47 15.11
CA VAL A 229 -33.19 11.27 14.71
C VAL A 229 -32.58 12.64 14.50
N VAL A 230 -31.54 12.98 15.27
CA VAL A 230 -30.79 14.22 15.15
C VAL A 230 -29.41 13.91 14.55
N SER A 231 -29.05 14.61 13.48
CA SER A 231 -27.73 14.45 12.83
C SER A 231 -26.87 15.67 13.06
N LEU A 232 -25.66 15.47 13.62
CA LEU A 232 -24.66 16.50 13.77
C LEU A 232 -23.80 16.55 12.50
N VAL A 233 -23.87 17.65 11.75
CA VAL A 233 -23.16 17.84 10.49
C VAL A 233 -22.14 18.98 10.63
N GLY A 234 -20.98 18.82 10.04
CA GLY A 234 -19.93 19.85 10.03
C GLY A 234 -18.61 19.29 9.48
N TYR A 235 -17.66 20.18 9.17
CA TYR A 235 -16.33 19.81 8.68
C TYR A 235 -15.55 18.95 9.70
N THR A 236 -14.50 18.30 9.24
CA THR A 236 -13.55 17.59 10.11
C THR A 236 -12.95 18.56 11.13
N ASN A 237 -12.65 18.08 12.34
CA ASN A 237 -12.03 18.85 13.45
C ASN A 237 -12.83 20.04 14.02
N VAL A 238 -14.11 20.21 13.68
CA VAL A 238 -14.98 21.24 14.32
C VAL A 238 -15.58 20.80 15.66
N GLY A 239 -15.06 19.75 16.28
CA GLY A 239 -15.49 19.33 17.62
C GLY A 239 -16.80 18.53 17.68
N LYS A 240 -17.28 17.96 16.56
CA LYS A 240 -18.52 17.12 16.57
C LYS A 240 -18.45 15.99 17.58
N SER A 241 -17.34 15.28 17.63
CA SER A 241 -17.12 14.15 18.53
C SER A 241 -16.94 14.56 20.01
N SER A 242 -16.58 15.82 20.25
CA SER A 242 -16.48 16.36 21.61
C SER A 242 -17.85 16.78 22.18
N LEU A 243 -18.83 16.93 21.30
CA LEU A 243 -20.21 17.31 21.63
C LEU A 243 -21.11 16.07 21.86
N MET A 244 -20.67 14.90 21.43
CA MET A 244 -21.36 13.60 21.60
C MET A 244 -20.79 12.83 22.79
#